data_2867384cb2a80995b33fdb5307f6f829
#
_entry.id   2867384cb2a80995b33fdb5307f6f829
#
_cell.length_a   1.000
_cell.length_b   1.000
_cell.length_c   1.000
_cell.angle_alpha   90.00
_cell.angle_beta   90.00
_cell.angle_gamma   90.00
#
_symmetry.space_group_name_H-M   'P 1'
#
loop_
_entity.id
_entity.type
_entity.pdbx_description
1 polymer ?
#
loop_
_entity_poly.entity_id
_entity_poly.type
_entity_poly.pdbx_seq_one_letter_code
_entity_poly.pdbx_strand_id
1 'polypeptide(L)'
;MSFLKKLFQKKPKVVKIDVEKRFQLVGQAGSGSMSKVWRAHDSASGREVVLKVLDKVRTRKFEARFPPQLNKPTEGEVAVQLKHPGIVNTLEHGITTNDEQFLVMDYVEGESLSFLIDMQHELLRKNRLGIIIQLAQALDYFHKAGWIHRDLCPRNVMVTKEAEVKLIDFGLVVPNTPPFQAPGNRTGTANYMAPELIKRQKTDQRIDIFSFSVTCFEMFTKELPWDTGETLESVLHHINQPPRDIRDRCKGIDEEVAATVMKGLEKDPRDRWQSMAEMLLPLKKTRERLHRQARRRRKPKPE
;
A
#
# COMPACT_ATOMS: atom_id res chain seq x y z
N MET A 1 -28.08 4.13 -33.56
CA MET A 1 -28.08 5.56 -33.14
C MET A 1 -27.72 5.70 -31.66
N SER A 2 -26.51 5.43 -31.24
CA SER A 2 -26.14 5.62 -29.80
C SER A 2 -24.67 6.00 -29.53
N PHE A 3 -23.81 6.05 -30.54
CA PHE A 3 -22.38 6.34 -30.32
C PHE A 3 -22.06 7.84 -30.27
N LEU A 4 -22.84 8.68 -30.95
CA LEU A 4 -22.62 10.13 -31.02
C LEU A 4 -23.14 10.93 -29.82
N LYS A 5 -24.01 10.37 -28.97
CA LYS A 5 -24.51 11.05 -27.76
C LYS A 5 -23.51 11.08 -26.59
N LYS A 6 -22.46 10.24 -26.58
CA LYS A 6 -21.39 10.27 -25.53
C LYS A 6 -20.32 11.34 -25.75
N LEU A 7 -20.25 11.95 -26.96
CA LEU A 7 -19.24 12.94 -27.32
C LEU A 7 -19.52 14.38 -26.82
N PHE A 8 -20.73 14.64 -26.33
CA PHE A 8 -21.12 15.97 -25.83
C PHE A 8 -21.57 16.02 -24.39
N GLN A 9 -21.20 15.04 -23.55
CA GLN A 9 -21.33 15.25 -22.11
C GLN A 9 -20.31 16.31 -21.71
N LYS A 10 -20.80 17.55 -21.46
CA LYS A 10 -20.03 18.59 -20.77
C LYS A 10 -19.40 17.94 -19.54
N LYS A 11 -18.06 17.95 -19.45
CA LYS A 11 -17.38 17.54 -18.22
C LYS A 11 -18.06 18.25 -17.06
N PRO A 12 -18.48 17.56 -16.01
CA PRO A 12 -19.12 18.21 -14.87
C PRO A 12 -18.23 19.36 -14.42
N LYS A 13 -18.82 20.51 -14.13
CA LYS A 13 -18.12 21.69 -13.67
C LYS A 13 -17.47 21.31 -12.34
N VAL A 14 -16.15 21.17 -12.31
CA VAL A 14 -15.40 20.85 -11.09
C VAL A 14 -15.61 22.00 -10.12
N VAL A 15 -16.39 21.79 -9.09
CA VAL A 15 -16.61 22.79 -8.02
C VAL A 15 -15.29 22.86 -7.24
N LYS A 16 -14.66 24.05 -7.24
CA LYS A 16 -13.46 24.28 -6.42
C LYS A 16 -13.86 24.59 -5.01
N ILE A 17 -13.15 24.01 -4.06
CA ILE A 17 -13.39 24.17 -2.63
C ILE A 17 -12.29 25.03 -2.01
N ASP A 18 -12.70 26.00 -1.20
CA ASP A 18 -11.81 26.72 -0.30
C ASP A 18 -11.56 25.85 0.94
N VAL A 19 -10.40 25.23 0.98
CA VAL A 19 -10.04 24.28 2.04
C VAL A 19 -9.96 24.95 3.40
N GLU A 20 -9.44 26.18 3.46
CA GLU A 20 -9.26 26.91 4.72
C GLU A 20 -10.60 27.32 5.34
N LYS A 21 -11.63 27.58 4.50
CA LYS A 21 -12.98 27.89 5.00
C LYS A 21 -13.76 26.66 5.47
N ARG A 22 -13.50 25.50 4.84
CA ARG A 22 -14.25 24.28 5.13
C ARG A 22 -13.63 23.45 6.25
N PHE A 23 -12.30 23.36 6.31
CA PHE A 23 -11.60 22.45 7.22
C PHE A 23 -10.86 23.21 8.32
N GLN A 24 -11.24 22.94 9.56
CA GLN A 24 -10.47 23.39 10.72
C GLN A 24 -9.36 22.37 10.97
N LEU A 25 -8.11 22.75 10.69
CA LEU A 25 -6.96 21.88 10.89
C LEU A 25 -6.70 21.69 12.39
N VAL A 26 -6.67 20.44 12.85
CA VAL A 26 -6.41 20.07 14.25
C VAL A 26 -4.92 19.80 14.47
N GLY A 27 -4.26 19.19 13.48
CA GLY A 27 -2.82 18.89 13.53
C GLY A 27 -2.34 18.25 12.24
N GLN A 28 -1.03 18.30 12.02
CA GLN A 28 -0.41 17.62 10.89
C GLN A 28 -0.35 16.11 11.16
N ALA A 29 -1.03 15.32 10.36
CA ALA A 29 -1.05 13.86 10.48
C ALA A 29 0.13 13.19 9.75
N GLY A 30 0.78 13.94 8.83
CA GLY A 30 1.93 13.45 8.08
C GLY A 30 2.33 14.42 6.97
N SER A 31 3.50 14.18 6.40
CA SER A 31 3.94 14.83 5.18
C SER A 31 4.55 13.78 4.26
N GLY A 32 3.92 13.54 3.13
CA GLY A 32 4.48 12.71 2.07
C GLY A 32 5.36 13.52 1.13
N SER A 33 6.13 12.84 0.29
CA SER A 33 6.94 13.51 -0.74
C SER A 33 6.09 14.28 -1.76
N MET A 34 4.79 13.99 -1.89
CA MET A 34 3.89 14.56 -2.89
C MET A 34 2.64 15.24 -2.29
N SER A 35 2.48 15.25 -0.96
CA SER A 35 1.28 15.76 -0.32
C SER A 35 1.54 16.25 1.10
N LYS A 36 0.64 17.09 1.58
CA LYS A 36 0.49 17.45 2.98
C LYS A 36 -0.78 16.79 3.51
N VAL A 37 -0.72 16.23 4.71
CA VAL A 37 -1.81 15.47 5.31
C VAL A 37 -2.11 16.05 6.69
N TRP A 38 -3.38 16.39 6.93
CA TRP A 38 -3.84 16.94 8.20
C TRP A 38 -5.01 16.15 8.76
N ARG A 39 -5.04 16.02 10.06
CA ARG A 39 -6.26 15.76 10.82
C ARG A 39 -7.05 17.07 10.86
N ALA A 40 -8.32 17.02 10.51
CA ALA A 40 -9.16 18.20 10.38
C ALA A 40 -10.60 17.92 10.80
N HIS A 41 -11.28 18.96 11.27
CA HIS A 41 -12.73 18.95 11.43
C HIS A 41 -13.36 19.52 10.17
N ASP A 42 -14.20 18.76 9.49
CA ASP A 42 -14.92 19.18 8.30
C ASP A 42 -16.24 19.84 8.70
N SER A 43 -16.36 21.15 8.51
CA SER A 43 -17.56 21.91 8.86
C SER A 43 -18.80 21.51 8.03
N ALA A 44 -18.61 20.94 6.85
CA ALA A 44 -19.73 20.52 5.99
C ALA A 44 -20.36 19.21 6.47
N SER A 45 -19.57 18.27 7.00
CA SER A 45 -20.08 16.98 7.49
C SER A 45 -20.17 16.89 9.02
N GLY A 46 -19.57 17.85 9.77
CA GLY A 46 -19.45 17.82 11.22
C GLY A 46 -18.54 16.70 11.76
N ARG A 47 -17.72 16.09 10.91
CA ARG A 47 -16.91 14.92 11.24
C ARG A 47 -15.42 15.26 11.32
N GLU A 48 -14.71 14.47 12.11
CA GLU A 48 -13.27 14.43 12.07
C GLU A 48 -12.82 13.58 10.88
N VAL A 49 -11.89 14.13 10.10
CA VAL A 49 -11.42 13.53 8.83
C VAL A 49 -9.92 13.70 8.67
N VAL A 50 -9.35 12.98 7.72
CA VAL A 50 -8.02 13.27 7.17
C VAL A 50 -8.19 14.03 5.87
N LEU A 51 -7.60 15.22 5.81
CA LEU A 51 -7.48 16.03 4.61
C LEU A 51 -6.08 15.84 4.02
N LYS A 52 -5.99 15.30 2.80
CA LYS A 52 -4.77 15.17 2.01
C LYS A 52 -4.84 16.17 0.86
N VAL A 53 -3.89 17.11 0.79
CA VAL A 53 -3.75 18.07 -0.32
C VAL A 53 -2.47 17.74 -1.07
N LEU A 54 -2.59 17.50 -2.37
CA LEU A 54 -1.49 17.07 -3.22
C LEU A 54 -0.70 18.28 -3.71
N ASP A 55 0.63 18.18 -3.67
CA ASP A 55 1.52 19.18 -4.25
C ASP A 55 1.28 19.27 -5.77
N LYS A 56 0.81 20.41 -6.22
CA LYS A 56 0.42 20.65 -7.61
C LYS A 56 1.57 20.39 -8.61
N VAL A 57 2.80 20.80 -8.26
CA VAL A 57 3.95 20.67 -9.15
C VAL A 57 4.39 19.22 -9.25
N ARG A 58 4.51 18.55 -8.11
CA ARG A 58 4.95 17.15 -8.05
C ARG A 58 3.92 16.20 -8.66
N THR A 59 2.63 16.45 -8.40
CA THR A 59 1.53 15.69 -9.00
C THR A 59 1.54 15.81 -10.51
N ARG A 60 1.61 17.03 -11.06
CA ARG A 60 1.71 17.25 -12.50
C ARG A 60 2.96 16.60 -13.12
N LYS A 61 4.10 16.68 -12.43
CA LYS A 61 5.35 16.02 -12.87
C LYS A 61 5.21 14.50 -12.90
N PHE A 62 4.48 13.91 -11.97
CA PHE A 62 4.19 12.48 -11.97
C PHE A 62 3.22 12.10 -13.10
N GLU A 63 2.11 12.82 -13.22
CA GLU A 63 1.10 12.58 -14.25
C GLU A 63 1.66 12.73 -15.67
N ALA A 64 2.54 13.72 -15.89
CA ALA A 64 3.22 13.96 -17.18
C ALA A 64 4.15 12.81 -17.65
N ARG A 65 4.43 11.83 -16.79
CA ARG A 65 5.18 10.62 -17.18
C ARG A 65 4.34 9.65 -18.01
N PHE A 66 3.03 9.84 -18.01
CA PHE A 66 2.09 9.03 -18.79
C PHE A 66 1.58 9.84 -19.98
N PRO A 67 1.57 9.25 -21.20
CA PRO A 67 0.99 9.91 -22.36
C PRO A 67 -0.45 10.34 -22.08
N PRO A 68 -0.85 11.56 -22.45
CA PRO A 68 -2.20 12.08 -22.19
C PRO A 68 -3.33 11.17 -22.71
N GLN A 69 -3.07 10.42 -23.79
CA GLN A 69 -4.02 9.50 -24.39
C GLN A 69 -4.42 8.33 -23.48
N LEU A 70 -3.58 8.03 -22.49
CA LEU A 70 -3.86 6.95 -21.51
C LEU A 70 -4.91 7.37 -20.48
N ASN A 71 -5.23 8.67 -20.37
CA ASN A 71 -6.20 9.19 -19.40
C ASN A 71 -6.01 8.56 -18.01
N LYS A 72 -4.76 8.63 -17.47
CA LYS A 72 -4.48 8.08 -16.15
C LYS A 72 -5.43 8.68 -15.12
N PRO A 73 -6.20 7.88 -14.37
CA PRO A 73 -7.04 8.40 -13.30
C PRO A 73 -6.20 9.09 -12.22
N THR A 74 -6.76 10.13 -11.63
CA THR A 74 -6.18 10.80 -10.46
C THR A 74 -6.23 9.90 -9.23
N GLU A 75 -5.43 10.21 -8.21
CA GLU A 75 -5.48 9.48 -6.93
C GLU A 75 -6.89 9.46 -6.35
N GLY A 76 -7.57 10.60 -6.33
CA GLY A 76 -8.92 10.72 -5.79
C GLY A 76 -9.96 9.89 -6.56
N GLU A 77 -9.91 9.88 -7.90
CA GLU A 77 -10.81 9.07 -8.73
C GLU A 77 -10.63 7.57 -8.48
N VAL A 78 -9.43 7.11 -8.15
CA VAL A 78 -9.17 5.71 -7.77
C VAL A 78 -9.66 5.47 -6.34
N ALA A 79 -9.25 6.31 -5.40
CA ALA A 79 -9.45 6.11 -3.97
C ALA A 79 -10.94 6.02 -3.57
N VAL A 80 -11.81 6.85 -4.16
CA VAL A 80 -13.26 6.83 -3.83
C VAL A 80 -13.96 5.54 -4.27
N GLN A 81 -13.41 4.81 -5.24
CA GLN A 81 -13.97 3.54 -5.73
C GLN A 81 -13.58 2.35 -4.87
N LEU A 82 -12.51 2.47 -4.07
CA LEU A 82 -11.98 1.38 -3.28
C LEU A 82 -12.79 1.23 -1.98
N LYS A 83 -13.52 0.13 -1.84
CA LYS A 83 -14.36 -0.16 -0.67
C LYS A 83 -13.99 -1.53 -0.12
N HIS A 84 -13.07 -1.54 0.87
CA HIS A 84 -12.59 -2.76 1.52
C HIS A 84 -12.20 -2.43 2.97
N PRO A 85 -12.47 -3.31 3.96
CA PRO A 85 -12.14 -3.06 5.37
C PRO A 85 -10.65 -2.78 5.62
N GLY A 86 -9.74 -3.36 4.83
CA GLY A 86 -8.29 -3.13 4.91
C GLY A 86 -7.78 -1.93 4.12
N ILE A 87 -8.65 -1.08 3.59
CA ILE A 87 -8.32 0.14 2.83
C ILE A 87 -9.01 1.33 3.51
N VAL A 88 -8.30 2.46 3.64
CA VAL A 88 -8.92 3.68 4.17
C VAL A 88 -10.05 4.13 3.26
N ASN A 89 -11.19 4.46 3.84
CA ASN A 89 -12.32 4.91 3.06
C ASN A 89 -12.12 6.37 2.65
N THR A 90 -12.12 6.64 1.35
CA THR A 90 -12.13 8.00 0.82
C THR A 90 -13.58 8.45 0.66
N LEU A 91 -13.90 9.57 1.31
CA LEU A 91 -15.23 10.16 1.37
C LEU A 91 -15.49 11.06 0.17
N GLU A 92 -14.48 11.87 -0.18
CA GLU A 92 -14.58 12.88 -1.22
C GLU A 92 -13.20 13.18 -1.82
N HIS A 93 -13.18 13.64 -3.05
CA HIS A 93 -12.02 14.25 -3.69
C HIS A 93 -12.44 15.42 -4.58
N GLY A 94 -11.50 16.30 -4.89
CA GLY A 94 -11.79 17.45 -5.73
C GLY A 94 -10.55 18.33 -5.98
N ILE A 95 -10.83 19.59 -6.32
CA ILE A 95 -9.81 20.60 -6.59
C ILE A 95 -10.01 21.77 -5.65
N THR A 96 -8.93 22.26 -5.04
CA THR A 96 -8.94 23.46 -4.20
C THR A 96 -9.02 24.73 -5.04
N THR A 97 -9.32 25.86 -4.40
CA THR A 97 -9.25 27.20 -5.05
C THR A 97 -7.86 27.52 -5.60
N ASN A 98 -6.81 26.86 -5.09
CA ASN A 98 -5.41 26.98 -5.55
C ASN A 98 -5.05 26.00 -6.69
N ASP A 99 -6.03 25.30 -7.28
CA ASP A 99 -5.81 24.27 -8.31
C ASP A 99 -4.98 23.07 -7.84
N GLU A 100 -5.07 22.71 -6.57
CA GLU A 100 -4.47 21.51 -6.00
C GLU A 100 -5.52 20.41 -5.88
N GLN A 101 -5.16 19.16 -6.15
CA GLN A 101 -6.03 18.02 -5.87
C GLN A 101 -6.10 17.80 -4.36
N PHE A 102 -7.27 17.44 -3.85
CA PHE A 102 -7.43 17.04 -2.45
C PHE A 102 -8.28 15.78 -2.32
N LEU A 103 -8.06 15.08 -1.21
CA LEU A 103 -8.86 13.94 -0.78
C LEU A 103 -9.30 14.16 0.68
N VAL A 104 -10.53 13.76 0.96
CA VAL A 104 -11.07 13.66 2.33
C VAL A 104 -11.25 12.18 2.64
N MET A 105 -10.65 11.71 3.71
CA MET A 105 -10.65 10.30 4.11
C MET A 105 -11.09 10.15 5.56
N ASP A 106 -11.57 8.96 5.92
CA ASP A 106 -11.81 8.63 7.32
C ASP A 106 -10.50 8.76 8.13
N TYR A 107 -10.62 9.34 9.32
CA TYR A 107 -9.51 9.33 10.27
C TYR A 107 -9.31 7.93 10.84
N VAL A 108 -8.10 7.40 10.73
CA VAL A 108 -7.72 6.10 11.28
C VAL A 108 -7.00 6.31 12.61
N GLU A 109 -7.67 5.96 13.70
CA GLU A 109 -7.05 5.97 15.03
C GLU A 109 -6.14 4.75 15.19
N GLY A 110 -4.84 4.96 15.07
CA GLY A 110 -3.83 3.89 15.12
C GLY A 110 -2.44 4.41 14.82
N GLU A 111 -1.51 3.48 14.70
CA GLU A 111 -0.10 3.76 14.42
C GLU A 111 0.30 3.27 13.03
N SER A 112 1.32 3.90 12.43
CA SER A 112 1.86 3.37 11.19
C SER A 112 2.55 2.02 11.43
N LEU A 113 2.47 1.12 10.46
CA LEU A 113 3.17 -0.15 10.55
C LEU A 113 4.69 0.04 10.67
N SER A 114 5.24 1.11 10.07
CA SER A 114 6.65 1.49 10.26
C SER A 114 6.97 1.75 11.73
N PHE A 115 6.19 2.58 12.41
CA PHE A 115 6.37 2.83 13.84
C PHE A 115 6.29 1.54 14.68
N LEU A 116 5.32 0.68 14.39
CA LEU A 116 5.17 -0.59 15.11
C LEU A 116 6.36 -1.53 14.90
N ILE A 117 6.99 -1.52 13.71
CA ILE A 117 8.20 -2.28 13.39
C ILE A 117 9.39 -1.68 14.15
N ASP A 118 9.60 -0.37 14.05
CA ASP A 118 10.74 0.33 14.66
C ASP A 118 10.75 0.18 16.18
N MET A 119 9.58 0.28 16.80
CA MET A 119 9.41 0.15 18.25
C MET A 119 9.30 -1.30 18.72
N GLN A 120 9.30 -2.29 17.82
CA GLN A 120 9.01 -3.70 18.15
C GLN A 120 7.75 -3.84 19.02
N HIS A 121 6.73 -3.07 18.64
CA HIS A 121 5.53 -2.88 19.46
C HIS A 121 4.80 -4.20 19.75
N GLU A 122 4.27 -4.34 20.95
CA GLU A 122 3.61 -5.58 21.40
C GLU A 122 2.41 -5.94 20.51
N LEU A 123 1.66 -4.94 20.05
CA LEU A 123 0.54 -5.11 19.13
C LEU A 123 0.96 -5.89 17.87
N LEU A 124 2.09 -5.48 17.26
CA LEU A 124 2.65 -6.15 16.09
C LEU A 124 3.10 -7.57 16.42
N ARG A 125 3.85 -7.76 17.52
CA ARG A 125 4.35 -9.09 17.91
C ARG A 125 3.25 -10.09 18.15
N LYS A 126 2.14 -9.69 18.78
CA LYS A 126 0.98 -10.56 19.07
C LYS A 126 0.13 -10.85 17.84
N ASN A 127 0.02 -9.92 16.91
CA ASN A 127 -0.95 -9.98 15.81
C ASN A 127 -0.31 -10.09 14.42
N ARG A 128 1.02 -10.27 14.33
CA ARG A 128 1.80 -10.18 13.08
C ARG A 128 1.18 -10.95 11.91
N LEU A 129 0.91 -12.23 12.08
CA LEU A 129 0.33 -13.04 10.99
C LEU A 129 -1.10 -12.57 10.63
N GLY A 130 -1.87 -12.09 11.59
CA GLY A 130 -3.19 -11.50 11.36
C GLY A 130 -3.10 -10.21 10.53
N ILE A 131 -2.16 -9.33 10.85
CA ILE A 131 -1.87 -8.08 10.13
C ILE A 131 -1.40 -8.39 8.70
N ILE A 132 -0.48 -9.35 8.53
CA ILE A 132 0.01 -9.81 7.22
C ILE A 132 -1.16 -10.29 6.34
N ILE A 133 -2.05 -11.12 6.89
CA ILE A 133 -3.19 -11.65 6.15
C ILE A 133 -4.19 -10.54 5.77
N GLN A 134 -4.46 -9.60 6.66
CA GLN A 134 -5.35 -8.46 6.35
C GLN A 134 -4.77 -7.58 5.25
N LEU A 135 -3.47 -7.27 5.32
CA LEU A 135 -2.79 -6.49 4.28
C LEU A 135 -2.79 -7.21 2.92
N ALA A 136 -2.53 -8.54 2.93
CA ALA A 136 -2.61 -9.36 1.73
C ALA A 136 -4.04 -9.38 1.14
N GLN A 137 -5.08 -9.42 1.98
CA GLN A 137 -6.48 -9.34 1.53
C GLN A 137 -6.82 -7.99 0.91
N ALA A 138 -6.31 -6.90 1.48
CA ALA A 138 -6.47 -5.56 0.92
C ALA A 138 -5.82 -5.44 -0.46
N LEU A 139 -4.61 -5.98 -0.63
CA LEU A 139 -3.91 -6.01 -1.92
C LEU A 139 -4.59 -6.94 -2.94
N ASP A 140 -5.08 -8.09 -2.53
CA ASP A 140 -5.84 -9.00 -3.41
C ASP A 140 -7.10 -8.32 -3.96
N TYR A 141 -7.84 -7.62 -3.09
CA TYR A 141 -8.96 -6.78 -3.52
C TYR A 141 -8.51 -5.69 -4.51
N PHE A 142 -7.41 -5.01 -4.22
CA PHE A 142 -6.86 -3.93 -5.03
C PHE A 142 -6.49 -4.41 -6.44
N HIS A 143 -5.80 -5.55 -6.53
CA HIS A 143 -5.43 -6.18 -7.81
C HIS A 143 -6.66 -6.66 -8.59
N LYS A 144 -7.66 -7.25 -7.92
CA LYS A 144 -8.93 -7.66 -8.54
C LYS A 144 -9.75 -6.49 -9.06
N ALA A 145 -9.62 -5.32 -8.41
CA ALA A 145 -10.21 -4.08 -8.90
C ALA A 145 -9.47 -3.47 -10.12
N GLY A 146 -8.39 -4.13 -10.59
CA GLY A 146 -7.66 -3.73 -11.80
C GLY A 146 -6.55 -2.72 -11.56
N TRP A 147 -6.02 -2.59 -10.34
CA TRP A 147 -5.00 -1.61 -9.99
C TRP A 147 -3.67 -2.25 -9.59
N ILE A 148 -2.57 -1.52 -9.80
CA ILE A 148 -1.24 -1.79 -9.24
C ILE A 148 -0.90 -0.65 -8.28
N HIS A 149 -0.51 -0.99 -7.03
CA HIS A 149 -0.27 0.01 -5.98
C HIS A 149 1.05 0.77 -6.17
N ARG A 150 2.13 0.07 -6.49
CA ARG A 150 3.48 0.56 -6.82
C ARG A 150 4.28 1.18 -5.67
N ASP A 151 3.66 1.48 -4.54
CA ASP A 151 4.34 2.08 -3.38
C ASP A 151 3.91 1.43 -2.06
N LEU A 152 3.79 0.10 -2.05
CA LEU A 152 3.54 -0.60 -0.81
C LEU A 152 4.80 -0.57 0.06
N CYS A 153 4.67 0.00 1.26
CA CYS A 153 5.70 0.01 2.30
C CYS A 153 5.03 0.22 3.67
N PRO A 154 5.72 -0.05 4.80
CA PRO A 154 5.13 0.07 6.13
C PRO A 154 4.56 1.46 6.47
N ARG A 155 5.10 2.54 5.90
CA ARG A 155 4.60 3.91 6.12
C ARG A 155 3.22 4.15 5.52
N ASN A 156 2.85 3.38 4.49
CA ASN A 156 1.56 3.48 3.81
C ASN A 156 0.50 2.54 4.39
N VAL A 157 0.77 1.97 5.57
CA VAL A 157 -0.13 1.06 6.28
C VAL A 157 -0.33 1.56 7.71
N MET A 158 -1.59 1.81 8.10
CA MET A 158 -1.99 2.06 9.48
C MET A 158 -2.52 0.78 10.13
N VAL A 159 -2.32 0.67 11.43
CA VAL A 159 -2.84 -0.44 12.24
C VAL A 159 -3.52 0.15 13.47
N THR A 160 -4.81 -0.15 13.64
CA THR A 160 -5.59 0.31 14.79
C THR A 160 -5.20 -0.47 16.06
N LYS A 161 -5.65 0.01 17.22
CA LYS A 161 -5.44 -0.68 18.51
C LYS A 161 -6.07 -2.09 18.57
N GLU A 162 -7.08 -2.34 17.74
CA GLU A 162 -7.71 -3.66 17.54
C GLU A 162 -6.93 -4.56 16.56
N ALA A 163 -5.77 -4.11 16.07
CA ALA A 163 -4.96 -4.77 15.05
C ALA A 163 -5.66 -4.87 13.68
N GLU A 164 -6.53 -3.92 13.35
CA GLU A 164 -7.09 -3.78 12.02
C GLU A 164 -6.14 -2.99 11.11
N VAL A 165 -5.97 -3.47 9.89
CA VAL A 165 -5.10 -2.86 8.87
C VAL A 165 -5.89 -1.87 8.01
N LYS A 166 -5.26 -0.73 7.68
CA LYS A 166 -5.75 0.25 6.70
C LYS A 166 -4.61 0.69 5.78
N LEU A 167 -4.71 0.35 4.51
CA LEU A 167 -3.83 0.89 3.46
C LEU A 167 -4.27 2.32 3.15
N ILE A 168 -3.34 3.31 3.15
CA ILE A 168 -3.70 4.74 3.26
C ILE A 168 -3.20 5.65 2.13
N ASP A 169 -2.36 5.20 1.22
CA ASP A 169 -1.79 6.05 0.17
C ASP A 169 -1.90 5.39 -1.22
N PHE A 170 -2.45 6.14 -2.20
CA PHE A 170 -2.70 5.68 -3.57
C PHE A 170 -2.07 6.61 -4.61
N GLY A 171 -1.14 7.49 -4.21
CA GLY A 171 -0.54 8.52 -5.07
C GLY A 171 0.22 7.98 -6.29
N LEU A 172 0.73 6.74 -6.23
CA LEU A 172 1.48 6.12 -7.33
C LEU A 172 0.71 5.02 -8.07
N VAL A 173 -0.57 4.85 -7.77
CA VAL A 173 -1.43 3.83 -8.36
C VAL A 173 -1.59 4.01 -9.86
N VAL A 174 -1.61 2.89 -10.58
CA VAL A 174 -1.90 2.84 -12.02
C VAL A 174 -2.85 1.69 -12.35
N PRO A 175 -3.61 1.78 -13.46
CA PRO A 175 -4.36 0.64 -13.98
C PRO A 175 -3.45 -0.55 -14.31
N ASN A 176 -3.89 -1.77 -14.00
CA ASN A 176 -3.18 -3.00 -14.36
C ASN A 176 -3.49 -3.41 -15.80
N THR A 177 -3.09 -2.57 -16.75
CA THR A 177 -3.33 -2.79 -18.18
C THR A 177 -2.04 -2.61 -18.99
N PRO A 178 -1.91 -3.24 -20.17
CA PRO A 178 -0.67 -3.23 -20.94
C PRO A 178 -0.01 -1.87 -21.14
N PRO A 179 -0.73 -0.76 -21.40
CA PRO A 179 -0.09 0.54 -21.55
C PRO A 179 0.61 1.05 -20.27
N PHE A 180 0.07 0.74 -19.07
CA PHE A 180 0.64 1.14 -17.80
C PHE A 180 1.71 0.17 -17.28
N GLN A 181 1.77 -1.03 -17.85
CA GLN A 181 2.79 -2.04 -17.58
C GLN A 181 4.08 -1.80 -18.40
N ALA A 182 4.05 -0.88 -19.35
CA ALA A 182 5.17 -0.61 -20.27
C ALA A 182 6.43 -0.20 -19.51
N PRO A 183 7.63 -0.54 -20.06
CA PRO A 183 8.92 -0.14 -19.51
C PRO A 183 9.07 1.37 -19.33
N GLY A 184 9.95 1.78 -18.39
CA GLY A 184 10.42 3.16 -18.30
C GLY A 184 10.04 3.92 -17.03
N ASN A 185 8.93 3.61 -16.40
CA ASN A 185 8.46 4.37 -15.24
C ASN A 185 8.96 3.76 -13.92
N ARG A 186 9.97 4.39 -13.29
CA ARG A 186 10.51 3.99 -11.97
C ARG A 186 10.06 4.97 -10.90
N THR A 187 9.04 4.60 -10.15
CA THR A 187 8.49 5.35 -9.00
C THR A 187 8.12 4.41 -7.88
N GLY A 188 8.28 4.86 -6.65
CA GLY A 188 8.01 4.13 -5.42
C GLY A 188 9.10 4.34 -4.38
N THR A 189 8.96 3.75 -3.22
CA THR A 189 9.95 3.76 -2.14
C THR A 189 11.08 2.79 -2.46
N ALA A 190 12.30 3.30 -2.66
CA ALA A 190 13.42 2.57 -3.26
C ALA A 190 13.67 1.17 -2.68
N ASN A 191 13.71 1.05 -1.35
CA ASN A 191 14.01 -0.21 -0.64
C ASN A 191 12.93 -1.31 -0.80
N TYR A 192 11.74 -0.95 -1.30
CA TYR A 192 10.61 -1.86 -1.51
C TYR A 192 10.33 -2.13 -3.00
N MET A 193 11.03 -1.44 -3.90
CA MET A 193 10.81 -1.61 -5.34
C MET A 193 11.28 -2.99 -5.82
N ALA A 194 10.47 -3.64 -6.64
CA ALA A 194 10.85 -4.87 -7.31
C ALA A 194 11.99 -4.64 -8.33
N PRO A 195 12.88 -5.63 -8.54
CA PRO A 195 14.03 -5.51 -9.44
C PRO A 195 13.66 -5.06 -10.86
N GLU A 196 12.58 -5.59 -11.43
CA GLU A 196 12.10 -5.21 -12.77
C GLU A 196 11.63 -3.75 -12.84
N LEU A 197 11.07 -3.21 -11.75
CA LEU A 197 10.70 -1.79 -11.67
C LEU A 197 11.94 -0.90 -11.63
N ILE A 198 12.96 -1.29 -10.86
CA ILE A 198 14.24 -0.57 -10.79
C ILE A 198 14.94 -0.60 -12.14
N LYS A 199 14.95 -1.74 -12.81
CA LYS A 199 15.53 -1.95 -14.16
C LYS A 199 14.71 -1.32 -15.28
N ARG A 200 13.57 -0.68 -14.97
CA ARG A 200 12.64 -0.07 -15.94
C ARG A 200 12.13 -1.07 -16.99
N GLN A 201 11.92 -2.31 -16.59
CA GLN A 201 11.34 -3.35 -17.42
C GLN A 201 9.82 -3.30 -17.40
N LYS A 202 9.17 -4.19 -18.17
CA LYS A 202 7.72 -4.38 -18.09
C LYS A 202 7.33 -4.86 -16.69
N THR A 203 6.28 -4.28 -16.11
CA THR A 203 5.80 -4.55 -14.75
C THR A 203 4.32 -4.90 -14.75
N ASP A 204 3.89 -5.68 -13.76
CA ASP A 204 2.47 -5.95 -13.46
C ASP A 204 2.26 -5.98 -11.94
N GLN A 205 1.12 -6.49 -11.46
CA GLN A 205 0.79 -6.54 -10.02
C GLN A 205 1.82 -7.33 -9.17
N ARG A 206 2.71 -8.13 -9.77
CA ARG A 206 3.71 -8.89 -9.03
C ARG A 206 4.81 -8.01 -8.42
N ILE A 207 4.92 -6.74 -8.83
CA ILE A 207 5.77 -5.77 -8.13
C ILE A 207 5.25 -5.49 -6.71
N ASP A 208 3.93 -5.46 -6.52
CA ASP A 208 3.32 -5.27 -5.20
C ASP A 208 3.50 -6.52 -4.32
N ILE A 209 3.51 -7.73 -4.91
CA ILE A 209 3.82 -8.97 -4.19
C ILE A 209 5.25 -8.93 -3.64
N PHE A 210 6.19 -8.42 -4.42
CA PHE A 210 7.56 -8.22 -3.98
C PHE A 210 7.63 -7.21 -2.82
N SER A 211 7.03 -6.03 -2.98
CA SER A 211 7.01 -4.98 -1.94
C SER A 211 6.33 -5.46 -0.65
N PHE A 212 5.25 -6.24 -0.78
CA PHE A 212 4.58 -6.91 0.33
C PHE A 212 5.51 -7.89 1.06
N SER A 213 6.28 -8.67 0.31
CA SER A 213 7.22 -9.64 0.90
C SER A 213 8.38 -8.95 1.61
N VAL A 214 8.89 -7.82 1.08
CA VAL A 214 9.86 -6.96 1.78
C VAL A 214 9.27 -6.44 3.09
N THR A 215 8.04 -5.93 3.05
CA THR A 215 7.31 -5.48 4.25
C THR A 215 7.14 -6.60 5.27
N CYS A 216 6.77 -7.81 4.83
CA CYS A 216 6.66 -8.96 5.72
C CYS A 216 8.00 -9.34 6.35
N PHE A 217 9.08 -9.35 5.56
CA PHE A 217 10.43 -9.60 6.07
C PHE A 217 10.79 -8.63 7.18
N GLU A 218 10.60 -7.33 6.95
CA GLU A 218 10.87 -6.27 7.92
C GLU A 218 10.00 -6.38 9.18
N MET A 219 8.74 -6.77 9.05
CA MET A 219 7.85 -7.04 10.21
C MET A 219 8.41 -8.12 11.13
N PHE A 220 9.11 -9.12 10.60
CA PHE A 220 9.69 -10.21 11.38
C PHE A 220 11.06 -9.88 11.95
N THR A 221 11.89 -9.15 11.21
CA THR A 221 13.33 -9.01 11.46
C THR A 221 13.73 -7.62 11.93
N LYS A 222 12.90 -6.60 11.68
CA LYS A 222 13.24 -5.16 11.79
C LYS A 222 14.35 -4.74 10.81
N GLU A 223 14.71 -5.60 9.90
CA GLU A 223 15.74 -5.38 8.87
C GLU A 223 15.11 -5.53 7.48
N LEU A 224 15.75 -4.95 6.49
CA LEU A 224 15.43 -5.20 5.08
C LEU A 224 16.15 -6.47 4.58
N PRO A 225 15.63 -7.14 3.52
CA PRO A 225 16.25 -8.37 3.01
C PRO A 225 17.68 -8.20 2.48
N TRP A 226 18.10 -6.98 2.21
CA TRP A 226 19.45 -6.62 1.73
C TRP A 226 20.07 -5.56 2.62
N ASP A 227 21.40 -5.44 2.57
CA ASP A 227 22.08 -4.29 3.15
C ASP A 227 21.67 -3.03 2.38
N THR A 228 21.10 -2.09 3.10
CA THR A 228 20.61 -0.85 2.53
C THR A 228 21.49 0.31 3.01
N GLY A 229 21.90 1.15 2.05
CA GLY A 229 22.49 2.45 2.29
C GLY A 229 21.74 3.48 1.47
N GLU A 230 22.05 4.76 1.66
CA GLU A 230 21.44 5.84 0.88
C GLU A 230 22.05 5.98 -0.54
N THR A 231 22.97 5.10 -0.89
CA THR A 231 23.75 5.17 -2.14
C THR A 231 23.09 4.37 -3.27
N LEU A 232 23.43 4.72 -4.51
CA LEU A 232 23.06 3.95 -5.70
C LEU A 232 23.55 2.50 -5.60
N GLU A 233 24.66 2.27 -4.91
CA GLU A 233 25.26 0.96 -4.70
C GLU A 233 24.34 0.03 -3.88
N SER A 234 23.68 0.55 -2.85
CA SER A 234 22.70 -0.23 -2.07
C SER A 234 21.49 -0.66 -2.88
N VAL A 235 21.04 0.18 -3.82
CA VAL A 235 19.98 -0.19 -4.77
C VAL A 235 20.47 -1.27 -5.75
N LEU A 236 21.75 -1.26 -6.12
CA LEU A 236 22.35 -2.29 -6.95
C LEU A 236 22.49 -3.63 -6.21
N HIS A 237 22.76 -3.61 -4.91
CA HIS A 237 22.75 -4.83 -4.08
C HIS A 237 21.38 -5.52 -4.12
N HIS A 238 20.32 -4.77 -3.94
CA HIS A 238 18.93 -5.22 -4.03
C HIS A 238 18.61 -5.94 -5.37
N ILE A 239 19.20 -5.45 -6.48
CA ILE A 239 19.00 -6.04 -7.81
C ILE A 239 19.85 -7.31 -8.01
N ASN A 240 21.10 -7.28 -7.55
CA ASN A 240 22.12 -8.26 -7.94
C ASN A 240 22.30 -9.39 -6.92
N GLN A 241 22.13 -9.12 -5.61
CA GLN A 241 22.32 -10.10 -4.56
C GLN A 241 21.01 -10.83 -4.19
N PRO A 242 21.05 -12.11 -3.80
CA PRO A 242 19.89 -12.77 -3.24
C PRO A 242 19.46 -12.09 -1.93
N PRO A 243 18.18 -12.14 -1.55
CA PRO A 243 17.75 -11.71 -0.24
C PRO A 243 18.37 -12.59 0.85
N ARG A 244 18.64 -12.03 2.01
CA ARG A 244 18.97 -12.82 3.20
C ARG A 244 17.84 -13.77 3.52
N ASP A 245 18.14 -14.95 4.02
CA ASP A 245 17.08 -15.85 4.48
C ASP A 245 16.46 -15.31 5.77
N ILE A 246 15.13 -15.17 5.79
CA ILE A 246 14.39 -14.68 6.95
C ILE A 246 14.59 -15.59 8.18
N ARG A 247 14.87 -16.90 7.98
CA ARG A 247 15.12 -17.88 9.03
C ARG A 247 16.40 -17.57 9.82
N ASP A 248 17.37 -16.95 9.15
CA ASP A 248 18.64 -16.58 9.80
C ASP A 248 18.45 -15.40 10.74
N ARG A 249 17.50 -14.53 10.45
CA ARG A 249 17.22 -13.31 11.20
C ARG A 249 16.09 -13.46 12.22
N CYS A 250 15.14 -14.34 11.98
CA CYS A 250 14.03 -14.61 12.88
C CYS A 250 13.96 -16.10 13.25
N LYS A 251 14.74 -16.49 14.28
CA LYS A 251 14.69 -17.87 14.78
C LYS A 251 13.30 -18.20 15.33
N GLY A 252 12.75 -19.32 14.91
CA GLY A 252 11.40 -19.76 15.33
C GLY A 252 10.24 -19.20 14.49
N ILE A 253 10.53 -18.52 13.39
CA ILE A 253 9.50 -18.23 12.39
C ILE A 253 8.91 -19.55 11.88
N ASP A 254 7.60 -19.56 11.64
CA ASP A 254 6.93 -20.72 11.05
C ASP A 254 7.46 -20.97 9.63
N GLU A 255 7.80 -22.23 9.34
CA GLU A 255 8.48 -22.60 8.08
C GLU A 255 7.63 -22.26 6.84
N GLU A 256 6.32 -22.46 6.91
CA GLU A 256 5.41 -22.14 5.78
C GLU A 256 5.28 -20.63 5.57
N VAL A 257 5.33 -19.84 6.66
CA VAL A 257 5.37 -18.37 6.58
C VAL A 257 6.70 -17.92 5.98
N ALA A 258 7.83 -18.47 6.45
CA ALA A 258 9.15 -18.15 5.93
C ALA A 258 9.24 -18.43 4.43
N ALA A 259 8.86 -19.65 4.01
CA ALA A 259 8.87 -20.05 2.61
C ALA A 259 7.96 -19.16 1.76
N THR A 260 6.79 -18.78 2.30
CA THR A 260 5.85 -17.91 1.60
C THR A 260 6.43 -16.51 1.36
N VAL A 261 7.06 -15.91 2.36
CA VAL A 261 7.70 -14.60 2.25
C VAL A 261 8.89 -14.65 1.30
N MET A 262 9.78 -15.65 1.45
CA MET A 262 10.97 -15.79 0.63
C MET A 262 10.63 -16.00 -0.85
N LYS A 263 9.60 -16.80 -1.17
CA LYS A 263 9.13 -16.95 -2.57
C LYS A 263 8.65 -15.64 -3.17
N GLY A 264 8.04 -14.75 -2.39
CA GLY A 264 7.62 -13.44 -2.87
C GLY A 264 8.80 -12.48 -3.15
N LEU A 265 10.00 -12.76 -2.60
CA LEU A 265 11.23 -12.01 -2.80
C LEU A 265 12.06 -12.49 -4.00
N GLU A 266 11.60 -13.51 -4.75
CA GLU A 266 12.31 -13.98 -5.94
C GLU A 266 12.53 -12.83 -6.93
N LYS A 267 13.72 -12.82 -7.57
CA LYS A 267 14.12 -11.72 -8.48
C LYS A 267 13.30 -11.73 -9.76
N ASP A 268 13.07 -12.92 -10.32
CA ASP A 268 12.23 -13.08 -11.50
C ASP A 268 10.76 -13.11 -11.09
N PRO A 269 9.92 -12.23 -11.65
CA PRO A 269 8.48 -12.24 -11.36
C PRO A 269 7.79 -13.58 -11.68
N ARG A 270 8.37 -14.42 -12.57
CA ARG A 270 7.83 -15.74 -12.93
C ARG A 270 7.98 -16.76 -11.80
N ASP A 271 8.97 -16.59 -10.94
CA ASP A 271 9.26 -17.49 -9.83
C ASP A 271 8.50 -17.08 -8.55
N ARG A 272 7.94 -15.86 -8.51
CA ARG A 272 7.10 -15.38 -7.41
C ARG A 272 5.71 -16.02 -7.42
N TRP A 273 4.93 -15.70 -6.42
CA TRP A 273 3.48 -15.89 -6.43
C TRP A 273 2.87 -15.13 -7.62
N GLN A 274 1.97 -15.76 -8.38
CA GLN A 274 1.40 -15.09 -9.55
C GLN A 274 0.22 -14.18 -9.18
N SER A 275 -0.34 -14.36 -7.98
CA SER A 275 -1.37 -13.49 -7.42
C SER A 275 -1.28 -13.41 -5.90
N MET A 276 -1.85 -12.34 -5.31
CA MET A 276 -2.04 -12.27 -3.86
C MET A 276 -2.97 -13.35 -3.33
N ALA A 277 -3.95 -13.77 -4.14
CA ALA A 277 -4.84 -14.89 -3.78
C ALA A 277 -4.05 -16.19 -3.54
N GLU A 278 -3.09 -16.52 -4.42
CA GLU A 278 -2.22 -17.68 -4.25
C GLU A 278 -1.36 -17.56 -2.98
N MET A 279 -0.74 -16.40 -2.75
CA MET A 279 0.10 -16.14 -1.57
C MET A 279 -0.71 -16.20 -0.26
N LEU A 280 -1.98 -15.83 -0.28
CA LEU A 280 -2.87 -15.90 0.88
C LEU A 280 -3.18 -17.32 1.34
N LEU A 281 -3.15 -18.32 0.46
CA LEU A 281 -3.53 -19.70 0.80
C LEU A 281 -2.63 -20.29 1.89
N PRO A 282 -1.29 -20.34 1.75
CA PRO A 282 -0.41 -20.87 2.80
C PRO A 282 -0.48 -20.03 4.08
N LEU A 283 -0.61 -18.71 4.01
CA LEU A 283 -0.71 -17.83 5.19
C LEU A 283 -1.97 -18.14 6.01
N LYS A 284 -3.14 -18.28 5.37
CA LYS A 284 -4.41 -18.62 6.03
C LYS A 284 -4.34 -20.01 6.65
N LYS A 285 -3.83 -21.00 5.92
CA LYS A 285 -3.64 -22.37 6.38
C LYS A 285 -2.75 -22.43 7.63
N THR A 286 -1.65 -21.69 7.62
CA THR A 286 -0.76 -21.59 8.78
C THR A 286 -1.49 -20.97 9.97
N ARG A 287 -2.23 -19.87 9.81
CA ARG A 287 -3.01 -19.27 10.89
C ARG A 287 -3.99 -20.26 11.52
N GLU A 288 -4.71 -21.00 10.71
CA GLU A 288 -5.65 -22.02 11.19
C GLU A 288 -4.94 -23.15 11.95
N ARG A 289 -3.78 -23.60 11.45
CA ARG A 289 -2.94 -24.62 12.11
C ARG A 289 -2.47 -24.14 13.48
N LEU A 290 -1.94 -22.92 13.56
CA LEU A 290 -1.46 -22.33 14.81
C LEU A 290 -2.61 -22.13 15.82
N HIS A 291 -3.77 -21.67 15.38
CA HIS A 291 -4.96 -21.56 16.24
C HIS A 291 -5.42 -22.91 16.79
N ARG A 292 -5.44 -23.98 15.97
CA ARG A 292 -5.78 -25.33 16.43
C ARG A 292 -4.78 -25.85 17.47
N GLN A 293 -3.49 -25.62 17.24
CA GLN A 293 -2.44 -26.00 18.20
C GLN A 293 -2.57 -25.27 19.54
N ALA A 294 -2.83 -23.95 19.51
CA ALA A 294 -3.02 -23.15 20.71
C ALA A 294 -4.25 -23.60 21.51
N ARG A 295 -5.37 -23.96 20.84
CA ARG A 295 -6.57 -24.50 21.51
C ARG A 295 -6.30 -25.86 22.16
N ARG A 296 -5.52 -26.75 21.52
CA ARG A 296 -5.17 -28.06 22.09
C ARG A 296 -4.31 -27.93 23.34
N ARG A 297 -3.38 -26.98 23.38
CA ARG A 297 -2.51 -26.72 24.56
C ARG A 297 -3.26 -26.13 25.75
N ARG A 298 -4.42 -25.50 25.53
CA ARG A 298 -5.28 -24.89 26.57
C ARG A 298 -6.28 -25.86 27.18
N LYS A 299 -6.53 -27.04 26.59
CA LYS A 299 -7.38 -28.07 27.19
C LYS A 299 -6.61 -28.72 28.36
N PRO A 300 -7.20 -28.79 29.58
CA PRO A 300 -6.61 -29.53 30.67
C PRO A 300 -6.39 -30.99 30.24
N LYS A 301 -5.27 -31.58 30.67
CA LYS A 301 -5.06 -33.00 30.52
C LYS A 301 -6.23 -33.71 31.26
N PRO A 302 -6.90 -34.73 30.65
CA PRO A 302 -7.83 -35.56 31.41
C PRO A 302 -7.04 -36.18 32.58
N GLU A 303 -7.62 -36.10 33.77
CA GLU A 303 -7.13 -36.78 34.98
C GLU A 303 -7.06 -38.28 34.76
#